data_8e1b6d1457b306adf1991b507e82d270
#
_entry.id   8e1b6d1457b306adf1991b507e82d270
#
_cell.length_a   1.000
_cell.length_b   1.000
_cell.length_c   1.000
_cell.angle_alpha   90.00
_cell.angle_beta   90.00
_cell.angle_gamma   90.00
#
_symmetry.space_group_name_H-M   'P 1'
#
loop_
_entity.id
_entity.type
_entity.pdbx_description
1 polymer ?
#
loop_
_entity_poly.entity_id
_entity_poly.type
_entity_poly.pdbx_seq_one_letter_code
_entity_poly.pdbx_strand_id
1 'polypeptide(L)'
;MPTINQLVKKGRGNKVRKPKSPVLLVGVNNIKKKQTKVNSPQKRGVCVRVGTMTPKKPNSALRKYARVKLSNGLEVTCYIPGEGHNLQEHSVVLIRGGRVPDLIGVRYHIIRGTLDTAGVKDRKQGRSLYGAKKEKK
;
A
#
# COMPACT_ATOMS: atom_id res chain seq x y z
N MET A 1 -7.71 7.98 -39.19
CA MET A 1 -6.33 7.50 -39.07
C MET A 1 -5.35 8.53 -39.64
N PRO A 2 -4.28 8.86 -38.88
CA PRO A 2 -3.30 9.80 -39.41
C PRO A 2 -2.45 9.16 -40.51
N THR A 3 -2.04 9.99 -41.49
CA THR A 3 -1.14 9.54 -42.54
C THR A 3 0.30 9.49 -42.06
N ILE A 4 1.17 8.83 -42.80
CA ILE A 4 2.60 8.75 -42.48
C ILE A 4 3.21 10.14 -42.41
N ASN A 5 2.86 11.05 -43.32
CA ASN A 5 3.36 12.42 -43.30
C ASN A 5 2.93 13.19 -42.05
N GLN A 6 1.72 12.98 -41.58
CA GLN A 6 1.23 13.60 -40.35
C GLN A 6 1.99 13.10 -39.12
N LEU A 7 2.31 11.81 -39.07
CA LEU A 7 3.08 11.24 -37.95
C LEU A 7 4.54 11.72 -37.97
N VAL A 8 5.13 11.91 -39.15
CA VAL A 8 6.49 12.44 -39.26
C VAL A 8 6.57 13.89 -38.78
N LYS A 9 5.55 14.71 -39.11
CA LYS A 9 5.53 16.14 -38.71
C LYS A 9 5.23 16.34 -37.23
N LYS A 10 4.28 15.59 -36.66
CA LYS A 10 3.82 15.82 -35.29
C LYS A 10 4.15 14.68 -34.29
N GLY A 11 4.63 13.54 -34.78
CA GLY A 11 4.96 12.43 -33.93
C GLY A 11 3.88 12.08 -32.90
N ARG A 12 4.01 10.94 -32.26
CA ARG A 12 3.14 10.55 -31.15
C ARG A 12 3.87 10.80 -29.83
N GLY A 13 3.22 11.56 -28.95
CA GLY A 13 3.73 11.71 -27.61
C GLY A 13 3.41 10.48 -26.77
N ASN A 14 4.32 10.13 -25.88
CA ASN A 14 4.07 9.06 -24.92
C ASN A 14 3.12 9.57 -23.83
N LYS A 15 2.09 8.77 -23.53
CA LYS A 15 1.19 9.10 -22.44
C LYS A 15 1.90 8.90 -21.11
N VAL A 16 1.79 9.90 -20.25
CA VAL A 16 2.32 9.79 -18.89
C VAL A 16 1.30 9.02 -18.06
N ARG A 17 1.73 7.90 -17.48
CA ARG A 17 0.85 7.11 -16.61
C ARG A 17 0.80 7.72 -15.21
N LYS A 18 -0.41 7.91 -14.72
CA LYS A 18 -0.58 8.37 -13.34
C LYS A 18 -0.27 7.22 -12.37
N PRO A 19 0.41 7.50 -11.25
CA PRO A 19 0.65 6.45 -10.26
C PRO A 19 -0.66 5.97 -9.63
N LYS A 20 -0.73 4.66 -9.38
CA LYS A 20 -1.89 4.06 -8.72
C LYS A 20 -1.89 4.30 -7.21
N SER A 21 -0.76 4.74 -6.66
CA SER A 21 -0.59 4.98 -5.23
C SER A 21 -0.10 6.41 -4.99
N PRO A 22 -0.95 7.44 -5.21
CA PRO A 22 -0.48 8.83 -5.16
C PRO A 22 0.01 9.25 -3.77
N VAL A 23 -0.48 8.65 -2.72
CA VAL A 23 -0.10 8.99 -1.34
C VAL A 23 1.40 8.76 -1.08
N LEU A 24 2.00 7.78 -1.77
CA LEU A 24 3.42 7.48 -1.63
C LEU A 24 4.33 8.52 -2.29
N LEU A 25 3.77 9.40 -3.12
CA LEU A 25 4.51 10.44 -3.82
C LEU A 25 4.49 11.80 -3.11
N VAL A 26 3.79 11.91 -2.00
CA VAL A 26 3.59 13.18 -1.30
C VAL A 26 4.34 13.18 0.02
N GLY A 27 5.20 14.18 0.23
CA GLY A 27 5.83 14.46 1.51
C GLY A 27 5.40 15.83 2.00
N VAL A 28 5.76 16.18 3.23
CA VAL A 28 5.41 17.47 3.83
C VAL A 28 6.67 18.13 4.35
N ASN A 29 6.87 19.40 3.97
CA ASN A 29 7.93 20.23 4.53
C ASN A 29 7.34 21.02 5.70
N ASN A 30 7.68 20.64 6.91
CA ASN A 30 7.12 21.25 8.13
C ASN A 30 7.53 22.71 8.30
N ILE A 31 8.73 23.08 7.85
CA ILE A 31 9.24 24.43 7.98
C ILE A 31 8.48 25.41 7.07
N LYS A 32 8.26 25.00 5.82
CA LYS A 32 7.54 25.81 4.84
C LYS A 32 6.05 25.52 4.78
N LYS A 33 5.58 24.49 5.49
CA LYS A 33 4.18 24.03 5.50
C LYS A 33 3.63 23.74 4.10
N LYS A 34 4.48 23.26 3.21
CA LYS A 34 4.12 22.92 1.82
C LYS A 34 4.29 21.43 1.57
N GLN A 35 3.47 20.91 0.65
CA GLN A 35 3.63 19.54 0.19
C GLN A 35 4.82 19.46 -0.76
N THR A 36 5.58 18.39 -0.65
CA THR A 36 6.72 18.12 -1.52
C THR A 36 6.49 16.84 -2.31
N LYS A 37 7.10 16.78 -3.49
CA LYS A 37 7.10 15.52 -4.28
C LYS A 37 8.23 14.64 -3.77
N VAL A 38 7.87 13.42 -3.37
CA VAL A 38 8.83 12.42 -2.89
C VAL A 38 8.49 11.08 -3.54
N ASN A 39 9.49 10.44 -4.13
CA ASN A 39 9.33 9.09 -4.66
C ASN A 39 9.68 8.08 -3.58
N SER A 40 8.68 7.52 -2.93
CA SER A 40 8.87 6.55 -1.87
C SER A 40 8.12 5.26 -2.18
N PRO A 41 8.79 4.09 -2.24
CA PRO A 41 8.08 2.83 -2.44
C PRO A 41 7.27 2.40 -1.21
N GLN A 42 7.67 2.85 -0.03
CA GLN A 42 6.96 2.58 1.22
C GLN A 42 6.89 3.83 2.08
N LYS A 43 5.91 3.86 2.99
CA LYS A 43 5.80 4.93 3.98
C LYS A 43 5.40 4.37 5.33
N ARG A 44 5.91 5.00 6.39
CA ARG A 44 5.56 4.67 7.76
C ARG A 44 4.27 5.38 8.15
N GLY A 45 3.46 4.69 8.94
CA GLY A 45 2.23 5.28 9.46
C GLY A 45 1.84 4.65 10.78
N VAL A 46 0.78 5.17 11.37
CA VAL A 46 0.23 4.70 12.63
C VAL A 46 -1.20 4.24 12.39
N CYS A 47 -1.57 3.06 12.91
CA CYS A 47 -2.92 2.54 12.77
C CYS A 47 -3.89 3.39 13.58
N VAL A 48 -4.90 3.94 12.92
CA VAL A 48 -5.98 4.69 13.56
C VAL A 48 -7.11 3.74 13.95
N ARG A 49 -7.36 2.74 13.11
CA ARG A 49 -8.42 1.78 13.31
C ARG A 49 -8.03 0.46 12.63
N VAL A 50 -8.38 -0.65 13.26
CA VAL A 50 -8.16 -1.99 12.71
C VAL A 50 -9.49 -2.74 12.75
N GLY A 51 -9.83 -3.41 11.65
CA GLY A 51 -11.09 -4.13 11.57
C GLY A 51 -11.10 -5.12 10.41
N THR A 52 -12.29 -5.56 10.06
CA THR A 52 -12.53 -6.46 8.93
C THR A 52 -13.57 -5.86 8.01
N MET A 53 -13.50 -6.20 6.73
CA MET A 53 -14.51 -5.80 5.76
C MET A 53 -14.79 -6.94 4.78
N THR A 54 -15.99 -6.91 4.23
CA THR A 54 -16.39 -7.90 3.24
C THR A 54 -15.87 -7.50 1.86
N PRO A 55 -15.43 -8.47 1.04
CA PRO A 55 -15.00 -8.16 -0.31
C PRO A 55 -16.17 -7.87 -1.25
N LYS A 56 -15.86 -7.36 -2.42
CA LYS A 56 -16.82 -7.17 -3.51
C LYS A 56 -17.40 -8.52 -3.95
N LYS A 57 -18.65 -8.50 -4.41
CA LYS A 57 -19.24 -9.67 -5.09
C LYS A 57 -18.37 -10.06 -6.30
N PRO A 58 -18.21 -11.34 -6.64
CA PRO A 58 -18.87 -12.52 -6.05
C PRO A 58 -18.17 -13.15 -4.85
N ASN A 59 -17.12 -12.53 -4.32
CA ASN A 59 -16.33 -13.11 -3.24
C ASN A 59 -16.99 -12.87 -1.88
N SER A 60 -16.72 -13.77 -0.93
CA SER A 60 -17.21 -13.68 0.42
C SER A 60 -16.12 -14.10 1.40
N ALA A 61 -15.83 -13.27 2.38
CA ALA A 61 -14.85 -13.55 3.42
C ALA A 61 -14.81 -12.37 4.38
N LEU A 62 -14.04 -12.49 5.45
CA LEU A 62 -13.71 -11.36 6.31
C LEU A 62 -12.26 -10.96 6.04
N ARG A 63 -12.08 -9.91 5.27
CA ARG A 63 -10.75 -9.39 4.94
C ARG A 63 -10.33 -8.39 6.01
N LYS A 64 -9.12 -8.56 6.52
CA LYS A 64 -8.58 -7.68 7.57
C LYS A 64 -7.97 -6.44 6.96
N TYR A 65 -8.27 -5.29 7.56
CA TYR A 65 -7.75 -4.01 7.10
C TYR A 65 -7.37 -3.13 8.28
N ALA A 66 -6.59 -2.10 7.98
CA ALA A 66 -6.26 -1.06 8.95
C ALA A 66 -6.37 0.30 8.30
N ARG A 67 -6.94 1.25 9.01
CA ARG A 67 -6.91 2.65 8.61
C ARG A 67 -5.65 3.26 9.19
N VAL A 68 -4.75 3.74 8.33
CA VAL A 68 -3.41 4.19 8.72
C VAL A 68 -3.24 5.66 8.41
N LYS A 69 -2.79 6.43 9.40
CA LYS A 69 -2.38 7.82 9.20
C LYS A 69 -0.88 7.84 8.92
N LEU A 70 -0.51 8.30 7.74
CA LEU A 70 0.88 8.29 7.28
C LEU A 70 1.67 9.47 7.84
N SER A 71 2.99 9.37 7.74
CA SER A 71 3.90 10.43 8.19
C SER A 71 3.69 11.75 7.47
N ASN A 72 3.11 11.73 6.26
CA ASN A 72 2.76 12.94 5.51
C ASN A 72 1.40 13.55 5.89
N GLY A 73 0.72 13.01 6.91
CA GLY A 73 -0.56 13.52 7.40
C GLY A 73 -1.80 12.95 6.70
N LEU A 74 -1.63 12.14 5.66
CA LEU A 74 -2.74 11.54 4.92
C LEU A 74 -3.16 10.22 5.54
N GLU A 75 -4.47 9.93 5.52
CA GLU A 75 -5.01 8.66 6.00
C GLU A 75 -5.41 7.78 4.83
N VAL A 76 -5.05 6.51 4.90
CA VAL A 76 -5.39 5.52 3.87
C VAL A 76 -5.84 4.22 4.50
N THR A 77 -6.62 3.45 3.74
CA THR A 77 -7.02 2.11 4.14
C THR A 77 -6.06 1.11 3.53
N CYS A 78 -5.48 0.26 4.37
CA CYS A 78 -4.47 -0.71 3.96
C CYS A 78 -4.93 -2.13 4.27
N TYR A 79 -4.59 -3.06 3.39
CA TYR A 79 -4.86 -4.47 3.60
C TYR A 79 -3.77 -5.10 4.49
N ILE A 80 -4.18 -5.95 5.41
CA ILE A 80 -3.26 -6.71 6.25
C ILE A 80 -3.12 -8.11 5.66
N PRO A 81 -2.00 -8.43 4.97
CA PRO A 81 -1.85 -9.74 4.34
C PRO A 81 -1.51 -10.84 5.35
N GLY A 82 -1.81 -12.07 4.95
CA GLY A 82 -1.49 -13.27 5.74
C GLY A 82 -2.60 -13.64 6.72
N GLU A 83 -2.38 -14.73 7.42
CA GLU A 83 -3.33 -15.26 8.42
C GLU A 83 -2.99 -14.73 9.81
N GLY A 84 -3.93 -14.02 10.42
CA GLY A 84 -3.75 -13.45 11.74
C GLY A 84 -2.79 -12.26 11.77
N HIS A 85 -2.90 -11.43 12.78
CA HIS A 85 -2.02 -10.29 12.99
C HIS A 85 -2.07 -9.86 14.45
N ASN A 86 -1.09 -9.06 14.84
CA ASN A 86 -1.02 -8.49 16.19
C ASN A 86 -1.27 -6.98 16.21
N LEU A 87 -1.82 -6.44 15.12
CA LEU A 87 -2.04 -5.02 14.99
C LEU A 87 -3.24 -4.56 15.81
N GLN A 88 -3.09 -3.39 16.39
CA GLN A 88 -4.13 -2.73 17.16
C GLN A 88 -4.04 -1.23 16.94
N GLU A 89 -4.97 -0.48 17.51
CA GLU A 89 -4.93 0.98 17.43
C GLU A 89 -3.58 1.50 17.97
N HIS A 90 -3.02 2.47 17.27
CA HIS A 90 -1.72 3.11 17.56
C HIS A 90 -0.49 2.25 17.24
N SER A 91 -0.64 1.11 16.59
CA SER A 91 0.51 0.34 16.10
C SER A 91 1.21 1.08 14.95
N VAL A 92 2.54 1.09 14.97
CA VAL A 92 3.34 1.70 13.90
C VAL A 92 3.57 0.65 12.81
N VAL A 93 3.25 1.01 11.58
CA VAL A 93 3.32 0.09 10.44
C VAL A 93 4.02 0.74 9.25
N LEU A 94 4.51 -0.10 8.35
CA LEU A 94 5.07 0.32 7.08
C LEU A 94 4.14 -0.17 5.97
N ILE A 95 3.74 0.74 5.07
CA ILE A 95 2.84 0.39 3.97
C ILE A 95 3.55 0.48 2.63
N ARG A 96 3.04 -0.26 1.67
CA ARG A 96 3.49 -0.22 0.28
C ARG A 96 2.30 -0.09 -0.65
N GLY A 97 2.56 0.29 -1.90
CA GLY A 97 1.52 0.30 -2.91
C GLY A 97 1.08 -1.12 -3.26
N GLY A 98 -0.10 -1.23 -3.78
CA GLY A 98 -0.69 -2.49 -4.20
C GLY A 98 -2.17 -2.50 -3.89
N ARG A 99 -2.97 -2.54 -4.92
CA ARG A 99 -4.42 -2.53 -4.79
C ARG A 99 -4.94 -3.94 -4.51
N VAL A 100 -5.99 -4.02 -3.69
CA VAL A 100 -6.72 -5.27 -3.46
C VAL A 100 -7.98 -5.22 -4.33
N PRO A 101 -8.10 -6.09 -5.36
CA PRO A 101 -9.26 -6.04 -6.26
C PRO A 101 -10.58 -6.34 -5.57
N ASP A 102 -10.56 -7.17 -4.54
CA ASP A 102 -11.76 -7.58 -3.81
C ASP A 102 -12.30 -6.52 -2.86
N LEU A 103 -11.49 -5.54 -2.49
CA LEU A 103 -11.87 -4.55 -1.48
C LEU A 103 -11.96 -3.17 -2.10
N ILE A 104 -13.07 -2.48 -1.81
CA ILE A 104 -13.32 -1.15 -2.35
C ILE A 104 -12.47 -0.11 -1.61
N GLY A 105 -11.72 0.70 -2.35
CA GLY A 105 -10.93 1.79 -1.78
C GLY A 105 -9.62 1.37 -1.12
N VAL A 106 -9.26 0.10 -1.19
CA VAL A 106 -8.00 -0.38 -0.61
C VAL A 106 -6.94 -0.43 -1.70
N ARG A 107 -5.96 0.48 -1.63
CA ARG A 107 -4.89 0.63 -2.64
C ARG A 107 -3.51 0.33 -2.08
N TYR A 108 -3.41 -0.08 -0.83
CA TYR A 108 -2.14 -0.24 -0.13
C TYR A 108 -2.14 -1.51 0.68
N HIS A 109 -0.95 -2.01 0.97
CA HIS A 109 -0.75 -3.19 1.80
C HIS A 109 0.19 -2.84 2.95
N ILE A 110 -0.05 -3.43 4.13
CA ILE A 110 0.87 -3.36 5.25
C ILE A 110 1.95 -4.41 5.04
N ILE A 111 3.22 -4.04 5.24
CA ILE A 111 4.35 -4.97 5.11
C ILE A 111 4.50 -5.74 6.42
N ARG A 112 4.42 -7.07 6.33
CA ARG A 112 4.55 -7.94 7.50
C ARG A 112 6.03 -8.09 7.90
N GLY A 113 6.27 -8.19 9.20
CA GLY A 113 7.61 -8.40 9.73
C GLY A 113 8.42 -7.12 9.93
N THR A 114 7.80 -5.94 9.82
CA THR A 114 8.46 -4.66 10.02
C THR A 114 7.76 -3.86 11.11
N LEU A 115 8.52 -3.03 11.81
CA LEU A 115 8.01 -2.15 12.87
C LEU A 115 7.15 -2.94 13.87
N ASP A 116 5.91 -2.53 14.11
CA ASP A 116 5.04 -3.21 15.09
C ASP A 116 4.28 -4.40 14.50
N THR A 117 4.44 -4.67 13.20
CA THR A 117 3.75 -5.77 12.53
C THR A 117 4.59 -7.05 12.60
N ALA A 118 4.10 -8.05 13.31
CA ALA A 118 4.77 -9.34 13.34
C ALA A 118 4.59 -10.09 12.03
N GLY A 119 5.53 -10.97 11.70
CA GLY A 119 5.38 -11.86 10.55
C GLY A 119 4.31 -12.91 10.81
N VAL A 120 3.91 -13.62 9.74
CA VAL A 120 2.92 -14.70 9.85
C VAL A 120 3.56 -15.89 10.58
N LYS A 121 2.90 -16.38 11.65
CA LYS A 121 3.39 -17.52 12.42
C LYS A 121 3.33 -18.81 11.60
N ASP A 122 4.32 -19.65 11.79
CA ASP A 122 4.37 -21.02 11.22
C ASP A 122 4.32 -21.07 9.69
N ARG A 123 4.64 -19.96 9.05
CA ARG A 123 4.68 -19.93 7.59
C ARG A 123 6.02 -20.44 7.09
N LYS A 124 5.99 -21.44 6.23
CA LYS A 124 7.20 -22.10 5.72
C LYS A 124 7.48 -21.80 4.24
N GLN A 125 6.46 -21.41 3.48
CA GLN A 125 6.57 -21.10 2.06
C GLN A 125 6.27 -19.62 1.82
N GLY A 126 7.01 -18.99 0.89
CA GLY A 126 6.82 -17.58 0.57
C GLY A 126 7.04 -16.67 1.76
N ARG A 127 8.01 -16.98 2.61
CA ARG A 127 8.24 -16.31 3.89
C ARG A 127 8.53 -14.83 3.77
N SER A 128 9.25 -14.43 2.73
CA SER A 128 9.61 -13.02 2.53
C SER A 128 8.40 -12.14 2.27
N LEU A 129 7.35 -12.69 1.66
CA LEU A 129 6.12 -11.95 1.39
C LEU A 129 5.32 -11.65 2.66
N TYR A 130 5.52 -12.44 3.71
CA TYR A 130 4.74 -12.35 4.94
C TYR A 130 5.60 -12.11 6.19
N GLY A 131 6.85 -11.73 5.97
CA GLY A 131 7.74 -11.38 7.08
C GLY A 131 8.12 -12.51 8.01
N ALA A 132 8.03 -13.77 7.55
CA ALA A 132 8.39 -14.91 8.36
C ALA A 132 9.89 -15.21 8.26
N LYS A 133 10.51 -15.49 9.39
CA LYS A 133 11.94 -15.84 9.45
C LYS A 133 12.16 -17.30 9.10
N LYS A 134 13.36 -17.59 8.59
CA LYS A 134 13.76 -18.96 8.29
C LYS A 134 13.77 -19.80 9.57
N GLU A 135 13.18 -20.99 9.50
CA GLU A 135 13.16 -21.92 10.62
C GLU A 135 14.59 -22.38 10.91
N LYS A 136 14.99 -22.28 12.16
CA LYS A 136 16.30 -22.78 12.59
C LYS A 136 16.19 -24.27 12.89
N LYS A 137 17.06 -25.05 12.28
CA LYS A 137 17.18 -26.47 12.65
C LYS A 137 18.08 -26.64 13.84
#